data_46a8ba219d089fb15eba65ca565e27f8
#
_entry.id   46a8ba219d089fb15eba65ca565e27f8
#
_cell.length_a   1.000
_cell.length_b   1.000
_cell.length_c   1.000
_cell.angle_alpha   90.00
_cell.angle_beta   90.00
_cell.angle_gamma   90.00
#
_symmetry.space_group_name_H-M   'P 1'
#
loop_
_entity.id
_entity.type
_entity.pdbx_description
1 polymer ?
#
loop_
_entity_poly.entity_id
_entity_poly.type
_entity_poly.pdbx_seq_one_letter_code
_entity_poly.pdbx_strand_id
1 'polypeptide(L)'
;EYLTMFEGIDFPVYTIGEILSHKVTLPPDIHPLPLFRKYLSNGYYPFCNLDGYEIRLQQVISQTIENDIPQYAGMNASTARKLKRMLSIVAGLSPFKPSVLNLSAELNVSKNDIPDYMLYLEQAGMIGQLRDETGGLRGLGKVDKVYLDNPNLMYALASGNPNIGNVRETS
;
A
#
# COMPACT_ATOMS: atom_id res chain seq x y z
N GLU A 1 -11.86 3.06 -11.90
CA GLU A 1 -12.52 2.05 -11.01
C GLU A 1 -13.26 2.73 -9.85
N TYR A 2 -12.58 3.51 -8.95
CA TYR A 2 -13.25 4.16 -7.82
C TYR A 2 -14.45 5.03 -8.25
N LEU A 3 -14.26 5.90 -9.23
CA LEU A 3 -15.31 6.79 -9.74
C LEU A 3 -16.50 6.01 -10.30
N THR A 4 -16.23 4.95 -11.04
CA THR A 4 -17.28 4.10 -11.62
C THR A 4 -18.02 3.31 -10.55
N MET A 5 -17.29 2.71 -9.60
CA MET A 5 -17.88 1.83 -8.58
C MET A 5 -18.66 2.59 -7.50
N PHE A 6 -18.16 3.75 -7.06
CA PHE A 6 -18.69 4.41 -5.86
C PHE A 6 -19.40 5.75 -6.16
N GLU A 7 -19.06 6.39 -7.28
CA GLU A 7 -19.65 7.70 -7.63
C GLU A 7 -20.54 7.62 -8.88
N GLY A 8 -20.61 6.45 -9.54
CA GLY A 8 -21.40 6.27 -10.77
C GLY A 8 -20.89 7.11 -11.95
N ILE A 9 -19.61 7.51 -11.91
CA ILE A 9 -19.00 8.37 -12.93
C ILE A 9 -18.11 7.50 -13.82
N ASP A 10 -18.49 7.31 -15.08
CA ASP A 10 -17.66 6.67 -16.06
C ASP A 10 -16.64 7.64 -16.62
N PHE A 11 -15.38 7.30 -16.46
CA PHE A 11 -14.27 8.10 -16.94
C PHE A 11 -13.46 7.32 -17.97
N PRO A 12 -13.11 7.91 -19.14
CA PRO A 12 -12.27 7.24 -20.11
C PRO A 12 -10.87 6.97 -19.53
N VAL A 13 -10.26 5.89 -19.97
CA VAL A 13 -8.87 5.57 -19.62
C VAL A 13 -7.96 6.42 -20.50
N TYR A 14 -7.13 7.24 -19.89
CA TYR A 14 -6.12 8.04 -20.56
C TYR A 14 -4.74 7.42 -20.41
N THR A 15 -3.96 7.50 -21.48
CA THR A 15 -2.54 7.18 -21.44
C THR A 15 -1.75 8.28 -20.73
N ILE A 16 -0.57 7.94 -20.22
CA ILE A 16 0.35 8.94 -19.63
C ILE A 16 0.66 10.07 -20.62
N GLY A 17 0.85 9.75 -21.91
CA GLY A 17 1.10 10.73 -22.95
C GLY A 17 -0.06 11.72 -23.15
N GLU A 18 -1.30 11.27 -23.05
CA GLU A 18 -2.48 12.13 -23.12
C GLU A 18 -2.61 13.02 -21.89
N ILE A 19 -2.31 12.50 -20.70
CA ILE A 19 -2.28 13.27 -19.46
C ILE A 19 -1.22 14.38 -19.54
N LEU A 20 0.01 14.03 -19.92
CA LEU A 20 1.12 14.99 -20.07
C LEU A 20 0.86 16.03 -21.16
N SER A 21 0.10 15.69 -22.20
CA SER A 21 -0.29 16.60 -23.29
C SER A 21 -1.51 17.44 -22.97
N HIS A 22 -2.02 17.40 -21.72
CA HIS A 22 -3.23 18.10 -21.27
C HIS A 22 -4.48 17.82 -22.13
N LYS A 23 -4.60 16.59 -22.65
CA LYS A 23 -5.76 16.16 -23.44
C LYS A 23 -6.93 15.68 -22.59
N VAL A 24 -6.73 15.57 -21.27
CA VAL A 24 -7.78 15.16 -20.33
C VAL A 24 -8.80 16.27 -20.22
N THR A 25 -10.05 15.98 -20.56
CA THR A 25 -11.17 16.89 -20.38
C THR A 25 -12.08 16.38 -19.28
N LEU A 26 -12.37 17.22 -18.31
CA LEU A 26 -13.32 16.90 -17.25
C LEU A 26 -14.72 17.36 -17.66
N PRO A 27 -15.74 16.55 -17.44
CA PRO A 27 -17.13 17.05 -17.52
C PRO A 27 -17.32 18.24 -16.58
N PRO A 28 -18.08 19.26 -16.99
CA PRO A 28 -18.21 20.52 -16.24
C PRO A 28 -18.78 20.34 -14.82
N ASP A 29 -19.55 19.28 -14.62
CA ASP A 29 -20.21 18.99 -13.32
C ASP A 29 -19.33 18.20 -12.37
N ILE A 30 -18.13 17.78 -12.80
CA ILE A 30 -17.22 16.98 -11.97
C ILE A 30 -16.24 17.89 -11.24
N HIS A 31 -16.28 17.82 -9.93
CA HIS A 31 -15.32 18.46 -9.05
C HIS A 31 -14.28 17.44 -8.55
N PRO A 32 -13.08 17.36 -9.16
CA PRO A 32 -12.13 16.27 -8.89
C PRO A 32 -11.56 16.31 -7.47
N LEU A 33 -11.34 17.50 -6.89
CA LEU A 33 -10.70 17.59 -5.57
C LEU A 33 -11.52 17.00 -4.42
N PRO A 34 -12.83 17.23 -4.31
CA PRO A 34 -13.67 16.55 -3.31
C PRO A 34 -13.68 15.03 -3.49
N LEU A 35 -13.79 14.56 -4.74
CA LEU A 35 -13.78 13.14 -5.07
C LEU A 35 -12.43 12.48 -4.71
N PHE A 36 -11.32 13.14 -5.01
CA PHE A 36 -10.01 12.68 -4.65
C PHE A 36 -9.79 12.63 -3.13
N ARG A 37 -10.27 13.63 -2.39
CA ARG A 37 -10.25 13.61 -0.92
C ARG A 37 -11.04 12.44 -0.35
N LYS A 38 -12.22 12.18 -0.90
CA LYS A 38 -13.06 11.05 -0.51
C LYS A 38 -12.37 9.72 -0.80
N TYR A 39 -11.74 9.58 -1.98
CA TYR A 39 -10.91 8.43 -2.32
C TYR A 39 -9.76 8.24 -1.32
N LEU A 40 -9.02 9.29 -0.98
CA LEU A 40 -7.90 9.20 -0.04
C LEU A 40 -8.35 8.72 1.36
N SER A 41 -9.53 9.16 1.83
CA SER A 41 -10.04 8.78 3.15
C SER A 41 -10.69 7.40 3.18
N ASN A 42 -11.48 7.08 2.15
CA ASN A 42 -12.31 5.87 2.13
C ASN A 42 -11.69 4.73 1.30
N GLY A 43 -10.88 5.08 0.27
CA GLY A 43 -10.27 4.13 -0.65
C GLY A 43 -11.23 3.45 -1.60
N TYR A 44 -10.82 2.30 -2.11
CA TYR A 44 -11.55 1.57 -3.14
C TYR A 44 -11.95 0.14 -2.73
N TYR A 45 -11.79 -0.23 -1.47
CA TYR A 45 -12.27 -1.53 -1.01
C TYR A 45 -13.81 -1.61 -1.13
N PRO A 46 -14.36 -2.75 -1.60
CA PRO A 46 -15.81 -2.88 -1.83
C PRO A 46 -16.68 -2.52 -0.62
N PHE A 47 -16.13 -2.61 0.57
CA PHE A 47 -16.82 -2.32 1.83
C PHE A 47 -16.51 -0.92 2.40
N CYS A 48 -15.89 -0.02 1.61
CA CYS A 48 -15.44 1.29 2.11
C CYS A 48 -16.60 2.23 2.52
N ASN A 49 -17.81 2.00 2.01
CA ASN A 49 -19.00 2.78 2.34
C ASN A 49 -19.86 2.15 3.44
N LEU A 50 -19.41 1.04 4.06
CA LEU A 50 -20.15 0.39 5.14
C LEU A 50 -19.78 0.98 6.50
N ASP A 51 -20.76 1.01 7.41
CA ASP A 51 -20.51 1.40 8.80
C ASP A 51 -19.43 0.52 9.43
N GLY A 52 -18.53 1.14 10.18
CA GLY A 52 -17.42 0.43 10.80
C GLY A 52 -16.29 0.05 9.83
N TYR A 53 -16.17 0.74 8.71
CA TYR A 53 -15.15 0.51 7.69
C TYR A 53 -13.74 0.32 8.26
N GLU A 54 -13.28 1.23 9.13
CA GLU A 54 -11.94 1.16 9.73
C GLU A 54 -11.71 -0.13 10.52
N ILE A 55 -12.71 -0.56 11.29
CA ILE A 55 -12.64 -1.81 12.06
C ILE A 55 -12.57 -3.02 11.12
N ARG A 56 -13.36 -3.01 10.04
CA ARG A 56 -13.34 -4.07 9.03
C ARG A 56 -11.98 -4.14 8.32
N LEU A 57 -11.43 -2.99 7.97
CA LEU A 57 -10.11 -2.91 7.32
C LEU A 57 -9.01 -3.47 8.25
N GLN A 58 -9.02 -3.11 9.53
CA GLN A 58 -8.11 -3.68 10.52
C GLN A 58 -8.29 -5.20 10.69
N GLN A 59 -9.52 -5.70 10.64
CA GLN A 59 -9.79 -7.12 10.67
C GLN A 59 -9.25 -7.84 9.43
N VAL A 60 -9.44 -7.28 8.23
CA VAL A 60 -8.88 -7.82 6.99
C VAL A 60 -7.35 -7.88 7.07
N ILE A 61 -6.70 -6.79 7.48
CA ILE A 61 -5.24 -6.75 7.65
C ILE A 61 -4.78 -7.83 8.64
N SER A 62 -5.44 -7.93 9.79
CA SER A 62 -5.08 -8.93 10.80
C SER A 62 -5.31 -10.36 10.31
N GLN A 63 -6.42 -10.62 9.63
CA GLN A 63 -6.72 -11.92 9.04
C GLN A 63 -5.64 -12.33 8.02
N THR A 64 -5.30 -11.41 7.11
CA THR A 64 -4.29 -11.66 6.08
C THR A 64 -2.92 -11.99 6.70
N ILE A 65 -2.48 -11.19 7.69
CA ILE A 65 -1.13 -11.34 8.26
C ILE A 65 -1.06 -12.50 9.26
N GLU A 66 -2.10 -12.73 10.05
CA GLU A 66 -2.06 -13.70 11.15
C GLU A 66 -2.52 -15.11 10.72
N ASN A 67 -3.24 -15.21 9.61
CA ASN A 67 -3.79 -16.47 9.13
C ASN A 67 -3.39 -16.78 7.67
N ASP A 68 -3.73 -15.90 6.71
CA ASP A 68 -3.61 -16.24 5.29
C ASP A 68 -2.15 -16.39 4.84
N ILE A 69 -1.28 -15.41 5.16
CA ILE A 69 0.15 -15.50 4.84
C ILE A 69 0.82 -16.67 5.56
N PRO A 70 0.66 -16.85 6.89
CA PRO A 70 1.23 -18.00 7.60
C PRO A 70 0.78 -19.34 7.05
N GLN A 71 -0.49 -19.49 6.70
CA GLN A 71 -1.01 -20.72 6.12
C GLN A 71 -0.38 -21.01 4.75
N TYR A 72 -0.27 -19.99 3.91
CA TYR A 72 0.34 -20.09 2.58
C TYR A 72 1.85 -20.38 2.64
N ALA A 73 2.57 -19.70 3.51
CA ALA A 73 4.03 -19.76 3.60
C ALA A 73 4.57 -20.76 4.66
N GLY A 74 3.69 -21.51 5.33
CA GLY A 74 4.09 -22.44 6.38
C GLY A 74 4.75 -21.77 7.60
N MET A 75 4.32 -20.54 7.93
CA MET A 75 4.92 -19.76 9.00
C MET A 75 4.29 -20.04 10.37
N ASN A 76 5.08 -19.85 11.42
CA ASN A 76 4.58 -19.89 12.78
C ASN A 76 4.05 -18.52 13.26
N ALA A 77 3.32 -18.49 14.35
CA ALA A 77 2.74 -17.27 14.93
C ALA A 77 3.79 -16.20 15.34
N SER A 78 5.03 -16.62 15.63
CA SER A 78 6.12 -15.66 15.93
C SER A 78 6.50 -14.87 14.69
N THR A 79 6.60 -15.54 13.53
CA THR A 79 6.88 -14.90 12.24
C THR A 79 5.75 -13.98 11.81
N ALA A 80 4.49 -14.39 12.00
CA ALA A 80 3.32 -13.54 11.71
C ALA A 80 3.36 -12.21 12.50
N ARG A 81 3.74 -12.25 13.78
CA ARG A 81 3.92 -11.02 14.58
C ARG A 81 5.03 -10.11 14.03
N LYS A 82 6.10 -10.68 13.50
CA LYS A 82 7.19 -9.90 12.88
C LYS A 82 6.74 -9.26 11.56
N LEU A 83 5.94 -9.97 10.76
CA LEU A 83 5.32 -9.41 9.55
C LEU A 83 4.40 -8.23 9.90
N LYS A 84 3.56 -8.38 10.93
CA LYS A 84 2.69 -7.30 11.40
C LYS A 84 3.48 -6.07 11.85
N ARG A 85 4.56 -6.29 12.61
CA ARG A 85 5.48 -5.21 13.02
C ARG A 85 6.15 -4.56 11.80
N MET A 86 6.59 -5.35 10.83
CA MET A 86 7.16 -4.84 9.59
C MET A 86 6.17 -3.96 8.82
N LEU A 87 4.93 -4.40 8.67
CA LEU A 87 3.89 -3.59 8.02
C LEU A 87 3.64 -2.26 8.76
N SER A 88 3.66 -2.27 10.09
CA SER A 88 3.53 -1.04 10.90
C SER A 88 4.72 -0.09 10.68
N ILE A 89 5.94 -0.61 10.56
CA ILE A 89 7.13 0.21 10.24
C ILE A 89 6.98 0.82 8.85
N VAL A 90 6.57 0.01 7.87
CA VAL A 90 6.32 0.50 6.50
C VAL A 90 5.26 1.59 6.50
N ALA A 91 4.15 1.39 7.21
CA ALA A 91 3.06 2.38 7.30
C ALA A 91 3.52 3.72 7.90
N GLY A 92 4.41 3.67 8.89
CA GLY A 92 4.95 4.88 9.53
C GLY A 92 5.99 5.63 8.71
N LEU A 93 6.68 4.95 7.79
CA LEU A 93 7.79 5.53 7.00
C LEU A 93 7.44 5.73 5.52
N SER A 94 6.39 5.08 5.03
CA SER A 94 6.03 5.05 3.60
C SER A 94 5.73 6.44 3.03
N PRO A 95 6.20 6.77 1.82
CA PRO A 95 7.13 5.96 1.02
C PRO A 95 8.58 6.16 1.47
N PHE A 96 9.39 5.12 1.48
CA PHE A 96 10.78 5.20 1.92
C PHE A 96 11.69 4.19 1.21
N LYS A 97 13.00 4.45 1.23
CA LYS A 97 13.99 3.50 0.78
C LYS A 97 14.34 2.53 1.92
N PRO A 98 14.03 1.23 1.77
CA PRO A 98 14.25 0.27 2.84
C PRO A 98 15.74 -0.03 3.05
N SER A 99 16.13 -0.12 4.32
CA SER A 99 17.43 -0.64 4.71
C SER A 99 17.26 -2.02 5.35
N VAL A 100 17.71 -3.05 4.64
CA VAL A 100 17.65 -4.45 5.13
C VAL A 100 18.33 -4.56 6.50
N LEU A 101 19.45 -3.87 6.71
CA LEU A 101 20.18 -3.87 7.96
C LEU A 101 19.33 -3.30 9.11
N ASN A 102 18.72 -2.14 8.89
CA ASN A 102 17.91 -1.47 9.92
C ASN A 102 16.64 -2.29 10.22
N LEU A 103 15.97 -2.78 9.18
CA LEU A 103 14.76 -3.61 9.34
C LEU A 103 15.08 -4.93 10.08
N SER A 104 16.19 -5.58 9.76
CA SER A 104 16.59 -6.81 10.46
C SER A 104 16.89 -6.58 11.94
N ALA A 105 17.55 -5.48 12.28
CA ALA A 105 17.81 -5.09 13.66
C ALA A 105 16.52 -4.76 14.42
N GLU A 106 15.63 -3.95 13.80
CA GLU A 106 14.36 -3.53 14.41
C GLU A 106 13.41 -4.70 14.65
N LEU A 107 13.39 -5.68 13.73
CA LEU A 107 12.53 -6.88 13.83
C LEU A 107 13.20 -8.04 14.59
N ASN A 108 14.46 -7.91 14.91
CA ASN A 108 15.28 -9.00 15.50
C ASN A 108 15.18 -10.29 14.68
N VAL A 109 15.52 -10.20 13.39
CA VAL A 109 15.51 -11.30 12.43
C VAL A 109 16.80 -11.32 11.60
N SER A 110 17.04 -12.41 10.86
CA SER A 110 18.12 -12.47 9.90
C SER A 110 17.92 -11.46 8.77
N LYS A 111 19.01 -10.91 8.24
CA LYS A 111 18.95 -10.06 7.04
C LYS A 111 18.36 -10.79 5.84
N ASN A 112 18.53 -12.10 5.78
CA ASN A 112 18.01 -12.93 4.71
C ASN A 112 16.48 -13.10 4.76
N ASP A 113 15.86 -12.91 5.93
CA ASP A 113 14.41 -13.02 6.09
C ASP A 113 13.67 -11.77 5.60
N ILE A 114 14.34 -10.61 5.57
CA ILE A 114 13.71 -9.33 5.20
C ILE A 114 13.15 -9.32 3.77
N PRO A 115 13.90 -9.79 2.74
CA PRO A 115 13.36 -9.89 1.38
C PRO A 115 12.12 -10.77 1.29
N ASP A 116 12.11 -11.90 2.00
CA ASP A 116 10.98 -12.83 2.00
C ASP A 116 9.75 -12.19 2.66
N TYR A 117 9.93 -11.51 3.79
CA TYR A 117 8.84 -10.78 4.45
C TYR A 117 8.26 -9.68 3.57
N MET A 118 9.12 -8.94 2.86
CA MET A 118 8.67 -7.93 1.90
C MET A 118 7.90 -8.57 0.74
N LEU A 119 8.37 -9.71 0.23
CA LEU A 119 7.70 -10.44 -0.84
C LEU A 119 6.32 -10.92 -0.40
N TYR A 120 6.17 -11.48 0.80
CA TYR A 120 4.88 -11.93 1.30
C TYR A 120 3.88 -10.78 1.48
N LEU A 121 4.33 -9.63 1.99
CA LEU A 121 3.49 -8.44 2.12
C LEU A 121 3.10 -7.86 0.75
N GLU A 122 3.98 -7.92 -0.24
CA GLU A 122 3.70 -7.51 -1.62
C GLU A 122 2.69 -8.45 -2.29
N GLN A 123 2.87 -9.77 -2.17
CA GLN A 123 1.94 -10.76 -2.71
C GLN A 123 0.56 -10.70 -2.06
N ALA A 124 0.50 -10.27 -0.80
CA ALA A 124 -0.75 -10.05 -0.09
C ALA A 124 -1.42 -8.70 -0.40
N GLY A 125 -0.86 -7.89 -1.31
CA GLY A 125 -1.39 -6.57 -1.66
C GLY A 125 -1.34 -5.56 -0.51
N MET A 126 -0.38 -5.71 0.41
CA MET A 126 -0.21 -4.77 1.53
C MET A 126 0.81 -3.68 1.22
N ILE A 127 1.82 -4.00 0.41
CA ILE A 127 2.87 -3.08 -0.02
C ILE A 127 3.14 -3.20 -1.50
N GLY A 128 3.66 -2.12 -2.11
CA GLY A 128 4.27 -2.11 -3.43
C GLY A 128 5.76 -1.83 -3.32
N GLN A 129 6.56 -2.47 -4.15
CA GLN A 129 8.01 -2.29 -4.22
C GLN A 129 8.41 -1.72 -5.58
N LEU A 130 8.99 -0.52 -5.58
CA LEU A 130 9.66 0.02 -6.76
C LEU A 130 11.09 -0.50 -6.79
N ARG A 131 11.43 -1.24 -7.85
CA ARG A 131 12.77 -1.81 -8.05
C ARG A 131 13.51 -1.03 -9.11
N ASP A 132 14.82 -0.84 -8.90
CA ASP A 132 15.70 -0.23 -9.89
C ASP A 132 15.94 -1.21 -11.04
N GLU A 133 15.56 -0.82 -12.26
CA GLU A 133 15.79 -1.59 -13.49
C GLU A 133 17.19 -1.38 -14.09
N THR A 134 18.13 -0.78 -13.36
CA THR A 134 19.51 -0.63 -13.86
C THR A 134 20.08 -2.00 -14.21
N GLY A 135 20.29 -2.21 -15.50
CA GLY A 135 20.63 -3.49 -16.10
C GLY A 135 21.88 -4.13 -15.52
N GLY A 136 21.80 -5.45 -15.31
CA GLY A 136 22.85 -6.32 -14.85
C GLY A 136 22.46 -7.12 -13.62
N LEU A 137 23.20 -8.20 -13.36
CA LEU A 137 22.98 -9.10 -12.22
C LEU A 137 22.98 -8.39 -10.85
N ARG A 138 23.57 -7.19 -10.74
CA ARG A 138 23.61 -6.38 -9.51
C ARG A 138 22.33 -5.55 -9.29
N GLY A 139 21.51 -5.31 -10.32
CA GLY A 139 20.26 -4.57 -10.23
C GLY A 139 19.05 -5.45 -9.90
N LEU A 140 19.17 -6.76 -10.07
CA LEU A 140 18.12 -7.71 -9.75
C LEU A 140 17.89 -7.73 -8.24
N GLY A 141 16.75 -7.17 -7.80
CA GLY A 141 16.31 -7.25 -6.42
C GLY A 141 16.62 -6.06 -5.52
N LYS A 142 17.24 -4.98 -6.03
CA LYS A 142 17.42 -3.77 -5.23
C LYS A 142 16.13 -2.97 -5.19
N VAL A 143 15.48 -2.98 -4.04
CA VAL A 143 14.29 -2.16 -3.80
C VAL A 143 14.74 -0.72 -3.58
N ASP A 144 14.25 0.20 -4.40
CA ASP A 144 14.56 1.62 -4.30
C ASP A 144 13.57 2.36 -3.42
N LYS A 145 12.27 2.04 -3.55
CA LYS A 145 11.22 2.55 -2.67
C LYS A 145 10.19 1.48 -2.31
N VAL A 146 9.62 1.61 -1.12
CA VAL A 146 8.46 0.83 -0.65
C VAL A 146 7.32 1.76 -0.38
N TYR A 147 6.15 1.39 -0.86
CA TYR A 147 4.87 2.06 -0.65
C TYR A 147 3.91 1.11 0.07
N LEU A 148 2.93 1.65 0.79
CA LEU A 148 1.71 0.88 1.03
C LEU A 148 0.93 0.75 -0.27
N ASP A 149 0.29 -0.37 -0.47
CA ASP A 149 -0.49 -0.63 -1.69
C ASP A 149 -1.68 0.34 -1.84
N ASN A 150 -2.19 0.82 -0.72
CA ASN A 150 -3.36 1.69 -0.67
C ASN A 150 -3.22 2.74 0.43
N PRO A 151 -3.54 4.02 0.17
CA PRO A 151 -3.50 5.08 1.19
C PRO A 151 -4.36 4.79 2.43
N ASN A 152 -5.43 4.02 2.33
CA ASN A 152 -6.25 3.64 3.48
C ASN A 152 -5.52 2.75 4.48
N LEU A 153 -4.57 1.95 4.03
CA LEU A 153 -3.71 1.19 4.93
C LEU A 153 -2.90 2.12 5.84
N MET A 154 -2.54 3.32 5.36
CA MET A 154 -1.90 4.33 6.22
C MET A 154 -2.81 4.76 7.36
N TYR A 155 -4.08 5.04 7.06
CA TYR A 155 -5.06 5.45 8.08
C TYR A 155 -5.35 4.32 9.06
N ALA A 156 -5.46 3.08 8.57
CA ALA A 156 -5.75 1.92 9.42
C ALA A 156 -4.58 1.49 10.32
N LEU A 157 -3.34 1.73 9.88
CA LEU A 157 -2.13 1.27 10.57
C LEU A 157 -1.40 2.37 11.34
N ALA A 158 -1.63 3.64 11.01
CA ALA A 158 -1.00 4.76 11.69
C ALA A 158 -1.56 4.93 13.12
N SER A 159 -0.69 5.17 14.08
CA SER A 159 -1.06 5.51 15.46
C SER A 159 -1.55 6.97 15.59
N GLY A 160 -1.98 7.60 14.50
CA GLY A 160 -2.43 8.99 14.43
C GLY A 160 -2.75 9.36 12.98
N ASN A 161 -3.01 10.65 12.71
CA ASN A 161 -3.24 11.11 11.36
C ASN A 161 -1.97 10.97 10.51
N PRO A 162 -2.00 10.25 9.39
CA PRO A 162 -0.85 10.09 8.52
C PRO A 162 -0.44 11.45 7.90
N ASN A 163 0.84 11.58 7.55
CA ASN A 163 1.32 12.76 6.84
C ASN A 163 0.66 12.82 5.45
N ILE A 164 0.01 13.94 5.17
CA ILE A 164 -0.76 14.10 3.92
C ILE A 164 0.13 14.06 2.66
N GLY A 165 1.39 14.44 2.78
CA GLY A 165 2.38 14.30 1.71
C GLY A 165 2.64 12.84 1.36
N ASN A 166 2.86 12.01 2.38
CA ASN A 166 3.06 10.58 2.24
C ASN A 166 1.83 9.87 1.67
N VAL A 167 0.63 10.27 2.13
CA VAL A 167 -0.64 9.75 1.59
C VAL A 167 -0.76 10.03 0.10
N ARG A 168 -0.42 11.26 -0.35
CA ARG A 168 -0.48 11.64 -1.76
C ARG A 168 0.56 10.93 -2.62
N GLU A 169 1.74 10.66 -2.08
CA GLU A 169 2.77 9.92 -2.80
C GLU A 169 2.45 8.42 -2.90
N THR A 170 1.66 7.89 -1.97
CA THR A 170 1.21 6.50 -1.96
C THR A 170 -0.02 6.27 -2.86
N SER A 171 -0.83 7.30 -3.10
CA SER A 171 -2.03 7.23 -3.94
C SER A 171 -1.71 7.37 -5.44
#